data_25c6d1cc2e138d122c552929c9ea85d2
#
_entry.id   25c6d1cc2e138d122c552929c9ea85d2
#
_cell.length_a   1.000
_cell.length_b   1.000
_cell.length_c   1.000
_cell.angle_alpha   90.00
_cell.angle_beta   90.00
_cell.angle_gamma   90.00
#
_symmetry.space_group_name_H-M   'P 1'
#
loop_
_entity.id
_entity.type
_entity.pdbx_description
1 polymer ?
#
loop_
_entity_poly.entity_id
_entity_poly.type
_entity_poly.pdbx_seq_one_letter_code
_entity_poly.pdbx_strand_id
1 'polypeptide(L)'
;MQKLDFNHGFFARFTLIFFIASELCYYLLIAQTGVVEYFSSDIMAIAPLPMGGMIGSFLSYYLKISSKKKIAIFLTLQLVMSFYYPNFSIYTLFILGISVGALAPLLINELKKAQAIEIGLALCISYVLGTLLFNYEASLRGNLAIFLTIIPLICLYFLPKDKLPTNAKVEHSLFIMVLWVFLDSALFETLSRDTVISIWRDGFTLEIVLFHIIGVFTALKYQLCKNHKELLIVVLFALSYLLYFLQEAFLLSLIYPFVISYYNVAILQTILKKDLKIIAVYMIFVGWIASGTGLFIALNALTLFVPIIFLLAFLNIVNSLNSEKKELNYA
;
A
#
# COMPACT_ATOMS: atom_id res chain seq x y z
N MET A 1 -27.69 -4.80 -30.27
CA MET A 1 -27.63 -4.58 -28.83
C MET A 1 -26.37 -5.15 -28.15
N GLN A 2 -25.82 -6.31 -28.52
CA GLN A 2 -24.63 -6.91 -27.88
C GLN A 2 -23.31 -6.10 -28.01
N LYS A 3 -23.10 -5.28 -29.05
CA LYS A 3 -21.88 -4.47 -29.20
C LYS A 3 -21.76 -3.30 -28.20
N LEU A 4 -22.88 -2.75 -27.73
CA LEU A 4 -22.90 -1.66 -26.74
C LEU A 4 -22.56 -2.15 -25.34
N ASP A 5 -22.99 -3.36 -24.99
CA ASP A 5 -22.71 -3.96 -23.66
C ASP A 5 -21.24 -4.33 -23.47
N PHE A 6 -20.56 -4.79 -24.54
CA PHE A 6 -19.13 -5.12 -24.48
C PHE A 6 -18.25 -3.88 -24.24
N ASN A 7 -18.56 -2.76 -24.93
CA ASN A 7 -17.85 -1.50 -24.73
C ASN A 7 -18.09 -0.92 -23.32
N HIS A 8 -19.29 -1.04 -22.78
CA HIS A 8 -19.59 -0.57 -21.41
C HIS A 8 -18.86 -1.38 -20.34
N GLY A 9 -18.77 -2.70 -20.49
CA GLY A 9 -18.03 -3.57 -19.56
C GLY A 9 -16.53 -3.30 -19.57
N PHE A 10 -15.93 -3.13 -20.75
CA PHE A 10 -14.51 -2.81 -20.91
C PHE A 10 -14.16 -1.45 -20.28
N PHE A 11 -14.94 -0.43 -20.59
CA PHE A 11 -14.74 0.92 -20.07
C PHE A 11 -14.85 0.97 -18.54
N ALA A 12 -15.84 0.28 -17.95
CA ALA A 12 -16.00 0.21 -16.50
C ALA A 12 -14.79 -0.45 -15.79
N ARG A 13 -14.18 -1.47 -16.39
CA ARG A 13 -12.97 -2.10 -15.86
C ARG A 13 -11.75 -1.21 -15.96
N PHE A 14 -11.60 -0.52 -17.07
CA PHE A 14 -10.54 0.45 -17.27
C PHE A 14 -10.63 1.60 -16.26
N THR A 15 -11.82 2.14 -16.02
CA THR A 15 -12.04 3.16 -14.99
C THR A 15 -11.72 2.68 -13.58
N LEU A 16 -11.97 1.39 -13.28
CA LEU A 16 -11.58 0.80 -11.98
C LEU A 16 -10.06 0.78 -11.81
N ILE A 17 -9.30 0.43 -12.85
CA ILE A 17 -7.83 0.43 -12.81
C ILE A 17 -7.31 1.83 -12.49
N PHE A 18 -7.78 2.85 -13.22
CA PHE A 18 -7.35 4.24 -12.98
C PHE A 18 -7.80 4.79 -11.63
N PHE A 19 -8.99 4.44 -11.20
CA PHE A 19 -9.51 4.78 -9.88
C PHE A 19 -8.56 4.32 -8.77
N ILE A 20 -8.18 3.04 -8.79
CA ILE A 20 -7.29 2.45 -7.79
C ILE A 20 -5.86 3.00 -7.92
N ALA A 21 -5.32 3.08 -9.14
CA ALA A 21 -3.97 3.56 -9.37
C ALA A 21 -3.78 5.01 -8.89
N SER A 22 -4.74 5.89 -9.16
CA SER A 22 -4.68 7.30 -8.73
C SER A 22 -4.70 7.44 -7.21
N GLU A 23 -5.54 6.68 -6.51
CA GLU A 23 -5.62 6.73 -5.05
C GLU A 23 -4.37 6.15 -4.38
N LEU A 24 -3.80 5.08 -4.92
CA LEU A 24 -2.53 4.54 -4.42
C LEU A 24 -1.38 5.55 -4.64
N CYS A 25 -1.36 6.24 -5.79
CA CYS A 25 -0.40 7.32 -6.03
C CYS A 25 -0.61 8.50 -5.07
N TYR A 26 -1.87 8.89 -4.82
CA TYR A 26 -2.17 9.94 -3.84
C TYR A 26 -1.64 9.58 -2.46
N TYR A 27 -1.93 8.35 -2.01
CA TYR A 27 -1.44 7.87 -0.71
C TYR A 27 0.09 7.96 -0.63
N LEU A 28 0.80 7.42 -1.61
CA LEU A 28 2.26 7.38 -1.63
C LEU A 28 2.88 8.80 -1.71
N LEU A 29 2.45 9.60 -2.69
CA LEU A 29 3.12 10.86 -3.02
C LEU A 29 2.68 12.03 -2.15
N ILE A 30 1.47 11.99 -1.62
CA ILE A 30 0.90 13.11 -0.85
C ILE A 30 0.83 12.76 0.64
N ALA A 31 0.06 11.74 1.00
CA ALA A 31 -0.19 11.44 2.41
C ALA A 31 1.03 10.84 3.12
N GLN A 32 1.78 9.96 2.45
CA GLN A 32 2.95 9.31 3.04
C GLN A 32 4.20 10.18 2.86
N THR A 33 4.75 10.26 1.64
CA THR A 33 6.05 10.93 1.42
C THR A 33 5.95 12.45 1.45
N GLY A 34 4.92 13.04 0.86
CA GLY A 34 4.77 14.49 0.77
C GLY A 34 4.61 15.17 2.13
N VAL A 35 3.71 14.64 2.96
CA VAL A 35 3.49 15.17 4.33
C VAL A 35 4.74 14.97 5.19
N VAL A 36 5.34 13.78 5.16
CA VAL A 36 6.50 13.47 5.99
C VAL A 36 7.72 14.32 5.60
N GLU A 37 7.96 14.51 4.31
CA GLU A 37 9.06 15.35 3.81
C GLU A 37 8.85 16.83 4.15
N TYR A 38 7.63 17.34 4.01
CA TYR A 38 7.31 18.75 4.29
C TYR A 38 7.47 19.10 5.77
N PHE A 39 6.99 18.24 6.68
CA PHE A 39 7.13 18.48 8.13
C PHE A 39 8.51 18.13 8.70
N SER A 40 9.52 17.95 7.84
CA SER A 40 10.92 17.73 8.23
C SER A 40 11.09 16.64 9.28
N SER A 41 10.24 15.61 9.21
CA SER A 41 10.29 14.45 10.09
C SER A 41 9.89 14.69 11.55
N ASP A 42 9.20 15.80 11.85
CA ASP A 42 8.61 15.99 13.18
C ASP A 42 7.41 15.04 13.37
N ILE A 43 7.62 14.01 14.16
CA ILE A 43 6.62 12.97 14.44
C ILE A 43 5.35 13.57 15.07
N MET A 44 5.50 14.53 15.97
CA MET A 44 4.34 15.14 16.65
C MET A 44 3.50 15.96 15.67
N ALA A 45 4.13 16.62 14.71
CA ALA A 45 3.42 17.34 13.64
C ALA A 45 2.72 16.39 12.67
N ILE A 46 3.32 15.21 12.39
CA ILE A 46 2.78 14.20 11.47
C ILE A 46 1.70 13.32 12.12
N ALA A 47 1.75 13.09 13.44
CA ALA A 47 0.88 12.17 14.18
C ALA A 47 -0.64 12.34 13.92
N PRO A 48 -1.19 13.55 13.69
CA PRO A 48 -2.61 13.71 13.38
C PRO A 48 -3.06 12.92 12.14
N LEU A 49 -2.19 12.73 11.14
CA LEU A 49 -2.53 11.98 9.92
C LEU A 49 -2.84 10.50 10.20
N PRO A 50 -1.98 9.69 10.80
CA PRO A 50 -2.31 8.30 11.12
C PRO A 50 -3.43 8.17 12.14
N MET A 51 -3.57 9.08 13.11
CA MET A 51 -4.71 9.08 14.04
C MET A 51 -6.03 9.28 13.30
N GLY A 52 -6.11 10.26 12.41
CA GLY A 52 -7.26 10.44 11.51
C GLY A 52 -7.48 9.21 10.64
N GLY A 53 -6.41 8.61 10.12
CA GLY A 53 -6.46 7.43 9.28
C GLY A 53 -7.08 6.20 9.94
N MET A 54 -6.75 5.93 11.19
CA MET A 54 -7.38 4.86 11.98
C MET A 54 -8.89 5.11 12.14
N ILE A 55 -9.28 6.35 12.48
CA ILE A 55 -10.69 6.73 12.62
C ILE A 55 -11.42 6.64 11.29
N GLY A 56 -10.80 7.10 10.20
CA GLY A 56 -11.36 6.99 8.86
C GLY A 56 -11.60 5.56 8.43
N SER A 57 -10.63 4.67 8.67
CA SER A 57 -10.77 3.23 8.41
C SER A 57 -11.98 2.64 9.14
N PHE A 58 -12.18 3.02 10.41
CA PHE A 58 -13.35 2.62 11.18
C PHE A 58 -14.66 3.18 10.59
N LEU A 59 -14.69 4.47 10.22
CA LEU A 59 -15.86 5.13 9.64
C LEU A 59 -16.28 4.51 8.30
N SER A 60 -15.35 3.98 7.51
CA SER A 60 -15.66 3.31 6.24
C SER A 60 -16.67 2.18 6.39
N TYR A 61 -16.61 1.47 7.50
CA TYR A 61 -17.55 0.39 7.84
C TYR A 61 -18.77 0.90 8.62
N TYR A 62 -18.56 1.77 9.60
CA TYR A 62 -19.61 2.18 10.54
C TYR A 62 -20.74 2.99 9.88
N LEU A 63 -20.44 3.81 8.87
CA LEU A 63 -21.43 4.61 8.17
C LEU A 63 -22.40 3.70 7.38
N LYS A 64 -23.70 3.79 7.66
CA LYS A 64 -24.77 2.98 7.04
C LYS A 64 -25.31 3.63 5.76
N ILE A 65 -24.43 3.99 4.83
CA ILE A 65 -24.78 4.52 3.51
C ILE A 65 -24.12 3.66 2.41
N SER A 66 -24.56 3.81 1.16
CA SER A 66 -24.02 3.01 0.06
C SER A 66 -22.52 3.28 -0.16
N SER A 67 -21.76 2.25 -0.61
CA SER A 67 -20.32 2.32 -0.86
C SER A 67 -19.95 3.49 -1.76
N LYS A 68 -20.67 3.70 -2.87
CA LYS A 68 -20.46 4.84 -3.77
C LYS A 68 -20.59 6.19 -3.09
N LYS A 69 -21.61 6.36 -2.22
CA LYS A 69 -21.79 7.61 -1.48
C LYS A 69 -20.64 7.83 -0.49
N LYS A 70 -20.20 6.79 0.21
CA LYS A 70 -19.02 6.88 1.10
C LYS A 70 -17.80 7.35 0.35
N ILE A 71 -17.47 6.68 -0.77
CA ILE A 71 -16.33 7.01 -1.60
C ILE A 71 -16.44 8.47 -2.08
N ALA A 72 -17.60 8.90 -2.57
CA ALA A 72 -17.81 10.29 -3.01
C ALA A 72 -17.54 11.30 -1.89
N ILE A 73 -18.07 11.05 -0.68
CA ILE A 73 -17.88 11.93 0.48
C ILE A 73 -16.39 12.05 0.84
N PHE A 74 -15.70 10.90 0.95
CA PHE A 74 -14.29 10.92 1.35
C PHE A 74 -13.37 11.44 0.26
N LEU A 75 -13.63 11.18 -1.04
CA LEU A 75 -12.91 11.83 -2.13
C LEU A 75 -13.13 13.35 -2.17
N THR A 76 -14.35 13.81 -1.93
CA THR A 76 -14.63 15.25 -1.84
C THR A 76 -13.88 15.87 -0.66
N LEU A 77 -13.85 15.20 0.49
CA LEU A 77 -13.09 15.64 1.65
C LEU A 77 -11.59 15.68 1.35
N GLN A 78 -11.06 14.64 0.70
CA GLN A 78 -9.68 14.58 0.23
C GLN A 78 -9.35 15.74 -0.73
N LEU A 79 -10.24 16.04 -1.68
CA LEU A 79 -10.08 17.15 -2.61
C LEU A 79 -10.01 18.49 -1.87
N VAL A 80 -10.92 18.72 -0.92
CA VAL A 80 -10.93 19.95 -0.12
C VAL A 80 -9.63 20.06 0.70
N MET A 81 -9.17 18.98 1.30
CA MET A 81 -7.90 18.99 2.04
C MET A 81 -6.68 19.19 1.13
N SER A 82 -6.73 18.69 -0.10
CA SER A 82 -5.64 18.90 -1.08
C SER A 82 -5.38 20.36 -1.42
N PHE A 83 -6.36 21.26 -1.29
CA PHE A 83 -6.16 22.71 -1.45
C PHE A 83 -5.33 23.34 -0.33
N TYR A 84 -5.24 22.68 0.84
CA TYR A 84 -4.39 23.14 1.94
C TYR A 84 -2.95 22.64 1.83
N TYR A 85 -2.66 21.76 0.89
CA TYR A 85 -1.32 21.21 0.69
C TYR A 85 -0.34 22.33 0.24
N PRO A 86 0.87 22.39 0.78
CA PRO A 86 1.45 21.59 1.84
C PRO A 86 1.20 22.13 3.27
N ASN A 87 0.55 23.29 3.40
CA ASN A 87 0.40 24.07 4.64
C ASN A 87 -0.72 23.53 5.54
N PHE A 88 -0.59 22.27 5.95
CA PHE A 88 -1.57 21.65 6.83
C PHE A 88 -1.44 22.15 8.29
N SER A 89 -2.56 22.51 8.89
CA SER A 89 -2.70 22.57 10.34
C SER A 89 -2.91 21.18 10.92
N ILE A 90 -2.78 21.03 12.24
CA ILE A 90 -3.10 19.78 12.95
C ILE A 90 -4.50 19.27 12.59
N TYR A 91 -5.49 20.18 12.49
CA TYR A 91 -6.87 19.82 12.17
C TYR A 91 -7.03 19.36 10.72
N THR A 92 -6.47 20.08 9.77
CA THR A 92 -6.58 19.74 8.34
C THR A 92 -5.83 18.44 8.03
N LEU A 93 -4.69 18.21 8.69
CA LEU A 93 -3.95 16.97 8.55
C LEU A 93 -4.71 15.77 9.14
N PHE A 94 -5.35 15.96 10.29
CA PHE A 94 -6.22 14.95 10.90
C PHE A 94 -7.42 14.62 9.99
N ILE A 95 -8.06 15.63 9.40
CA ILE A 95 -9.19 15.46 8.47
C ILE A 95 -8.73 14.76 7.17
N LEU A 96 -7.56 15.11 6.66
CA LEU A 96 -6.94 14.40 5.53
C LEU A 96 -6.74 12.92 5.89
N GLY A 97 -6.23 12.64 7.10
CA GLY A 97 -6.10 11.28 7.61
C GLY A 97 -7.43 10.53 7.60
N ILE A 98 -8.52 11.14 8.10
CA ILE A 98 -9.87 10.53 8.07
C ILE A 98 -10.27 10.18 6.64
N SER A 99 -10.05 11.07 5.70
CA SER A 99 -10.41 10.89 4.29
C SER A 99 -9.65 9.71 3.67
N VAL A 100 -8.32 9.75 3.71
CA VAL A 100 -7.46 8.70 3.15
C VAL A 100 -7.66 7.37 3.86
N GLY A 101 -7.81 7.39 5.18
CA GLY A 101 -8.06 6.20 5.98
C GLY A 101 -9.39 5.52 5.69
N ALA A 102 -10.43 6.29 5.39
CA ALA A 102 -11.72 5.74 4.99
C ALA A 102 -11.70 5.20 3.56
N LEU A 103 -10.96 5.84 2.66
CA LEU A 103 -10.85 5.40 1.28
C LEU A 103 -10.13 4.06 1.15
N ALA A 104 -9.08 3.79 1.92
CA ALA A 104 -8.28 2.57 1.80
C ALA A 104 -9.12 1.27 1.86
N PRO A 105 -9.93 0.99 2.90
CA PRO A 105 -10.78 -0.20 2.93
C PRO A 105 -11.89 -0.18 1.87
N LEU A 106 -12.41 1.00 1.49
CA LEU A 106 -13.41 1.12 0.44
C LEU A 106 -12.83 0.77 -0.93
N LEU A 107 -11.61 1.22 -1.24
CA LEU A 107 -10.88 0.87 -2.46
C LEU A 107 -10.64 -0.64 -2.57
N ILE A 108 -10.18 -1.26 -1.49
CA ILE A 108 -9.99 -2.72 -1.44
C ILE A 108 -11.34 -3.44 -1.66
N ASN A 109 -12.42 -2.91 -1.12
CA ASN A 109 -13.75 -3.50 -1.37
C ASN A 109 -14.21 -3.33 -2.83
N GLU A 110 -13.84 -2.24 -3.51
CA GLU A 110 -14.10 -2.06 -4.95
C GLU A 110 -13.20 -2.98 -5.80
N LEU A 111 -11.95 -3.28 -5.37
CA LEU A 111 -11.06 -4.25 -6.03
C LEU A 111 -11.63 -5.67 -6.11
N LYS A 112 -12.64 -6.04 -5.29
CA LYS A 112 -13.38 -7.30 -5.44
C LYS A 112 -14.15 -7.41 -6.76
N LYS A 113 -14.26 -6.34 -7.50
CA LYS A 113 -14.87 -6.29 -8.83
C LYS A 113 -13.85 -6.45 -9.95
N ALA A 114 -12.56 -6.49 -9.61
CA ALA A 114 -11.44 -6.58 -10.55
C ALA A 114 -10.98 -8.04 -10.74
N GLN A 115 -10.50 -8.34 -11.94
CA GLN A 115 -9.75 -9.56 -12.22
C GLN A 115 -8.31 -9.42 -11.70
N ALA A 116 -7.61 -10.54 -11.50
CA ALA A 116 -6.23 -10.53 -11.03
C ALA A 116 -5.31 -9.67 -11.90
N ILE A 117 -5.49 -9.69 -13.23
CA ILE A 117 -4.71 -8.87 -14.16
C ILE A 117 -5.01 -7.38 -14.00
N GLU A 118 -6.26 -7.00 -13.72
CA GLU A 118 -6.66 -5.61 -13.51
C GLU A 118 -6.07 -5.06 -12.20
N ILE A 119 -6.03 -5.89 -11.15
CA ILE A 119 -5.34 -5.57 -9.90
C ILE A 119 -3.85 -5.36 -10.16
N GLY A 120 -3.23 -6.26 -10.92
CA GLY A 120 -1.82 -6.14 -11.30
C GLY A 120 -1.55 -4.85 -12.08
N LEU A 121 -2.39 -4.52 -13.06
CA LEU A 121 -2.24 -3.28 -13.84
C LEU A 121 -2.40 -2.02 -12.98
N ALA A 122 -3.37 -1.99 -12.07
CA ALA A 122 -3.55 -0.86 -11.16
C ALA A 122 -2.33 -0.65 -10.27
N LEU A 123 -1.77 -1.72 -9.71
CA LEU A 123 -0.53 -1.66 -8.93
C LEU A 123 0.66 -1.22 -9.77
N CYS A 124 0.85 -1.80 -10.97
CA CYS A 124 1.94 -1.41 -11.87
C CYS A 124 1.87 0.07 -12.23
N ILE A 125 0.68 0.58 -12.60
CA ILE A 125 0.50 2.01 -12.91
C ILE A 125 0.84 2.87 -11.69
N SER A 126 0.39 2.49 -10.49
CA SER A 126 0.70 3.25 -9.28
C SER A 126 2.19 3.28 -8.96
N TYR A 127 2.90 2.16 -9.09
CA TYR A 127 4.35 2.09 -8.87
C TYR A 127 5.14 2.88 -9.92
N VAL A 128 4.75 2.77 -11.19
CA VAL A 128 5.37 3.53 -12.29
C VAL A 128 5.22 5.03 -12.04
N LEU A 129 3.99 5.49 -11.83
CA LEU A 129 3.73 6.92 -11.57
C LEU A 129 4.37 7.38 -10.26
N GLY A 130 4.29 6.57 -9.20
CA GLY A 130 4.93 6.87 -7.92
C GLY A 130 6.43 7.04 -8.05
N THR A 131 7.11 6.16 -8.80
CA THR A 131 8.55 6.24 -9.03
C THR A 131 8.93 7.45 -9.90
N LEU A 132 8.22 7.67 -11.01
CA LEU A 132 8.49 8.79 -11.91
C LEU A 132 8.28 10.16 -11.25
N LEU A 133 7.30 10.27 -10.38
CA LEU A 133 6.94 11.52 -9.69
C LEU A 133 7.59 11.65 -8.31
N PHE A 134 8.36 10.66 -7.87
CA PHE A 134 8.99 10.67 -6.54
C PHE A 134 9.91 11.87 -6.35
N ASN A 135 10.68 12.21 -7.37
CA ASN A 135 11.64 13.33 -7.35
C ASN A 135 10.96 14.72 -7.52
N TYR A 136 9.63 14.75 -7.76
CA TYR A 136 8.93 16.01 -7.77
C TYR A 136 8.90 16.61 -6.36
N GLU A 137 9.32 17.86 -6.24
CA GLU A 137 9.49 18.54 -4.95
C GLU A 137 8.21 18.47 -4.10
N ALA A 138 8.34 18.01 -2.84
CA ALA A 138 7.20 17.79 -1.96
C ALA A 138 6.34 19.04 -1.77
N SER A 139 6.98 20.23 -1.64
CA SER A 139 6.30 21.52 -1.50
C SER A 139 5.37 21.86 -2.68
N LEU A 140 5.66 21.37 -3.87
CA LEU A 140 4.95 21.66 -5.12
C LEU A 140 3.87 20.63 -5.48
N ARG A 141 3.72 19.56 -4.72
CA ARG A 141 2.78 18.45 -5.05
C ARG A 141 1.29 18.79 -4.88
N GLY A 142 0.94 20.05 -4.50
CA GLY A 142 -0.47 20.46 -4.32
C GLY A 142 -1.34 20.26 -5.57
N ASN A 143 -0.85 20.68 -6.75
CA ASN A 143 -1.57 20.46 -8.01
C ASN A 143 -1.71 18.97 -8.34
N LEU A 144 -0.69 18.17 -8.02
CA LEU A 144 -0.71 16.72 -8.19
C LEU A 144 -1.75 16.08 -7.27
N ALA A 145 -1.86 16.53 -6.01
CA ALA A 145 -2.87 16.07 -5.06
C ALA A 145 -4.29 16.29 -5.56
N ILE A 146 -4.57 17.50 -6.10
CA ILE A 146 -5.86 17.84 -6.69
C ILE A 146 -6.14 16.94 -7.90
N PHE A 147 -5.18 16.79 -8.82
CA PHE A 147 -5.33 15.98 -10.02
C PHE A 147 -5.58 14.50 -9.70
N LEU A 148 -4.77 13.92 -8.80
CA LEU A 148 -4.92 12.53 -8.35
C LEU A 148 -6.24 12.27 -7.62
N THR A 149 -6.92 13.29 -7.09
CA THR A 149 -8.24 13.16 -6.46
C THR A 149 -9.39 13.36 -7.46
N ILE A 150 -9.22 14.23 -8.45
CA ILE A 150 -10.25 14.46 -9.49
C ILE A 150 -10.44 13.22 -10.37
N ILE A 151 -9.35 12.54 -10.74
CA ILE A 151 -9.44 11.31 -11.55
C ILE A 151 -10.38 10.27 -10.91
N PRO A 152 -10.18 9.83 -9.65
CA PRO A 152 -11.09 8.86 -9.02
C PRO A 152 -12.51 9.41 -8.82
N LEU A 153 -12.71 10.70 -8.60
CA LEU A 153 -14.06 11.30 -8.57
C LEU A 153 -14.80 11.10 -9.90
N ILE A 154 -14.12 11.30 -11.03
CA ILE A 154 -14.70 11.05 -12.35
C ILE A 154 -14.94 9.55 -12.55
N CYS A 155 -13.95 8.72 -12.25
CA CYS A 155 -14.03 7.26 -12.39
C CYS A 155 -15.17 6.65 -11.59
N LEU A 156 -15.53 7.23 -10.43
CA LEU A 156 -16.58 6.72 -9.54
C LEU A 156 -17.94 6.55 -10.21
N TYR A 157 -18.26 7.37 -11.21
CA TYR A 157 -19.52 7.27 -11.97
C TYR A 157 -19.59 6.02 -12.82
N PHE A 158 -18.44 5.52 -13.29
CA PHE A 158 -18.32 4.46 -14.29
C PHE A 158 -17.85 3.12 -13.69
N LEU A 159 -17.68 3.03 -12.36
CA LEU A 159 -17.21 1.80 -11.71
C LEU A 159 -18.15 0.61 -11.97
N PRO A 160 -17.60 -0.60 -12.15
CA PRO A 160 -18.38 -1.81 -12.35
C PRO A 160 -19.29 -2.10 -11.15
N LYS A 161 -20.44 -2.74 -11.40
CA LYS A 161 -21.42 -3.05 -10.34
C LYS A 161 -21.20 -4.41 -9.70
N ASP A 162 -20.80 -5.39 -10.50
CA ASP A 162 -20.75 -6.79 -10.09
C ASP A 162 -19.42 -7.14 -9.43
N LYS A 163 -19.49 -7.94 -8.38
CA LYS A 163 -18.33 -8.52 -7.73
C LYS A 163 -17.93 -9.80 -8.46
N LEU A 164 -16.64 -10.02 -8.60
CA LEU A 164 -16.10 -11.26 -9.18
C LEU A 164 -15.72 -12.25 -8.06
N PRO A 165 -15.83 -13.55 -8.31
CA PRO A 165 -15.36 -14.56 -7.34
C PRO A 165 -13.84 -14.43 -7.15
N THR A 166 -13.41 -14.37 -5.90
CA THR A 166 -11.99 -14.27 -5.56
C THR A 166 -11.38 -15.66 -5.43
N ASN A 167 -10.48 -16.03 -6.34
CA ASN A 167 -9.84 -17.36 -6.41
C ASN A 167 -8.51 -17.45 -5.64
N ALA A 168 -8.22 -16.55 -4.72
CA ALA A 168 -6.99 -16.62 -3.94
C ALA A 168 -6.99 -17.85 -3.03
N LYS A 169 -5.95 -18.71 -3.14
CA LYS A 169 -5.85 -19.99 -2.40
C LYS A 169 -5.20 -19.84 -1.03
N VAL A 170 -4.31 -18.86 -0.87
CA VAL A 170 -3.49 -18.69 0.32
C VAL A 170 -3.99 -17.51 1.17
N GLU A 171 -4.03 -17.70 2.48
CA GLU A 171 -4.31 -16.64 3.45
C GLU A 171 -3.16 -16.50 4.43
N HIS A 172 -2.66 -15.28 4.56
CA HIS A 172 -1.64 -14.93 5.53
C HIS A 172 -2.28 -14.41 6.84
N SER A 173 -1.61 -14.64 7.96
CA SER A 173 -2.08 -14.10 9.24
C SER A 173 -1.93 -12.58 9.28
N LEU A 174 -2.79 -11.89 10.04
CA LEU A 174 -2.67 -10.45 10.26
C LEU A 174 -1.29 -10.12 10.83
N PHE A 175 -0.80 -10.95 11.76
CA PHE A 175 0.48 -10.72 12.42
C PHE A 175 1.65 -10.69 11.44
N ILE A 176 1.77 -11.68 10.53
CA ILE A 176 2.88 -11.71 9.56
C ILE A 176 2.80 -10.54 8.58
N MET A 177 1.59 -10.12 8.17
CA MET A 177 1.41 -8.95 7.29
C MET A 177 1.79 -7.64 7.98
N VAL A 178 1.51 -7.50 9.27
CA VAL A 178 1.98 -6.36 10.09
C VAL A 178 3.51 -6.31 10.12
N LEU A 179 4.18 -7.45 10.29
CA LEU A 179 5.65 -7.50 10.29
C LEU A 179 6.25 -7.13 8.93
N TRP A 180 5.65 -7.59 7.82
CA TRP A 180 6.11 -7.22 6.47
C TRP A 180 6.00 -5.72 6.21
N VAL A 181 4.84 -5.12 6.52
CA VAL A 181 4.64 -3.68 6.30
C VAL A 181 5.51 -2.85 7.23
N PHE A 182 5.77 -3.34 8.45
CA PHE A 182 6.71 -2.70 9.34
C PHE A 182 8.13 -2.68 8.76
N LEU A 183 8.63 -3.84 8.27
CA LEU A 183 9.96 -3.94 7.64
C LEU A 183 10.04 -3.05 6.40
N ASP A 184 9.01 -3.06 5.56
CA ASP A 184 8.93 -2.21 4.39
C ASP A 184 8.96 -0.72 4.76
N SER A 185 8.05 -0.29 5.63
CA SER A 185 7.94 1.12 5.99
C SER A 185 9.22 1.64 6.65
N ALA A 186 9.86 0.86 7.52
CA ALA A 186 11.12 1.26 8.14
C ALA A 186 12.24 1.44 7.10
N LEU A 187 12.38 0.53 6.13
CA LEU A 187 13.39 0.64 5.10
C LEU A 187 13.06 1.74 4.07
N PHE A 188 11.79 1.80 3.62
CA PHE A 188 11.32 2.82 2.69
C PHE A 188 11.57 4.23 3.22
N GLU A 189 11.15 4.48 4.45
CA GLU A 189 11.28 5.80 5.07
C GLU A 189 12.74 6.15 5.39
N THR A 190 13.59 5.16 5.63
CA THR A 190 15.03 5.37 5.74
C THR A 190 15.60 5.77 4.37
N LEU A 191 15.39 4.97 3.34
CA LEU A 191 15.92 5.20 1.99
C LEU A 191 15.40 6.49 1.33
N SER A 192 14.16 6.88 1.61
CA SER A 192 13.57 8.09 1.03
C SER A 192 14.26 9.38 1.50
N ARG A 193 14.96 9.33 2.64
CA ARG A 193 15.65 10.46 3.30
C ARG A 193 17.15 10.31 3.39
N ASP A 194 17.68 9.12 3.13
CA ASP A 194 19.13 8.90 3.17
C ASP A 194 19.82 9.75 2.09
N THR A 195 20.87 10.45 2.50
CA THR A 195 21.65 11.30 1.60
C THR A 195 22.79 10.55 0.92
N VAL A 196 23.12 9.34 1.42
CA VAL A 196 24.19 8.49 0.89
C VAL A 196 23.64 7.49 -0.11
N ILE A 197 22.45 6.90 0.21
CA ILE A 197 21.80 5.93 -0.66
C ILE A 197 20.30 6.25 -0.73
N SER A 198 19.88 6.79 -1.86
CA SER A 198 18.46 6.97 -2.16
C SER A 198 18.18 6.42 -3.55
N ILE A 199 17.79 5.16 -3.64
CA ILE A 199 17.58 4.49 -4.94
C ILE A 199 16.61 5.25 -5.85
N TRP A 200 15.63 5.96 -5.30
CA TRP A 200 14.70 6.80 -6.08
C TRP A 200 15.32 8.11 -6.59
N ARG A 201 16.35 8.63 -5.91
CA ARG A 201 17.02 9.90 -6.27
C ARG A 201 18.32 9.67 -7.05
N ASP A 202 18.91 8.49 -6.92
CA ASP A 202 20.20 8.14 -7.51
C ASP A 202 20.12 7.71 -8.99
N GLY A 203 18.96 7.87 -9.64
CA GLY A 203 18.79 7.64 -11.07
C GLY A 203 18.38 6.21 -11.48
N PHE A 204 18.09 5.30 -10.54
CA PHE A 204 17.68 3.91 -10.80
C PHE A 204 16.18 3.77 -11.16
N THR A 205 15.59 4.81 -11.77
CA THR A 205 14.14 4.84 -12.06
C THR A 205 13.69 3.67 -12.94
N LEU A 206 14.50 3.30 -13.95
CA LEU A 206 14.17 2.21 -14.88
C LEU A 206 14.18 0.86 -14.16
N GLU A 207 15.21 0.59 -13.38
CA GLU A 207 15.39 -0.62 -12.59
C GLU A 207 14.24 -0.78 -11.61
N ILE A 208 13.94 0.25 -10.85
CA ILE A 208 12.84 0.26 -9.88
C ILE A 208 11.50 -0.05 -10.56
N VAL A 209 11.16 0.64 -11.64
CA VAL A 209 9.92 0.43 -12.40
C VAL A 209 9.85 -1.01 -12.93
N LEU A 210 10.92 -1.50 -13.54
CA LEU A 210 10.96 -2.83 -14.11
C LEU A 210 10.76 -3.91 -13.04
N PHE A 211 11.45 -3.79 -11.91
CA PHE A 211 11.37 -4.79 -10.85
C PHE A 211 10.08 -4.72 -10.03
N HIS A 212 9.43 -3.55 -9.93
CA HIS A 212 8.05 -3.46 -9.47
C HIS A 212 7.09 -4.27 -10.37
N ILE A 213 7.18 -4.08 -11.69
CA ILE A 213 6.33 -4.81 -12.65
C ILE A 213 6.59 -6.32 -12.56
N ILE A 214 7.85 -6.75 -12.55
CA ILE A 214 8.22 -8.16 -12.42
C ILE A 214 7.69 -8.73 -11.10
N GLY A 215 7.82 -8.01 -9.98
CA GLY A 215 7.34 -8.43 -8.67
C GLY A 215 5.83 -8.66 -8.64
N VAL A 216 5.04 -7.71 -9.19
CA VAL A 216 3.58 -7.84 -9.31
C VAL A 216 3.21 -9.10 -10.11
N PHE A 217 3.75 -9.25 -11.34
CA PHE A 217 3.38 -10.38 -12.20
C PHE A 217 3.88 -11.71 -11.66
N THR A 218 5.04 -11.75 -11.01
CA THR A 218 5.54 -12.94 -10.33
C THR A 218 4.60 -13.37 -9.21
N ALA A 219 4.16 -12.44 -8.37
CA ALA A 219 3.24 -12.72 -7.26
C ALA A 219 1.85 -13.21 -7.73
N LEU A 220 1.38 -12.70 -8.88
CA LEU A 220 0.10 -13.12 -9.46
C LEU A 220 0.18 -14.48 -10.15
N LYS A 221 1.28 -14.78 -10.84
CA LYS A 221 1.45 -15.97 -11.67
C LYS A 221 1.90 -17.18 -10.84
N TYR A 222 2.89 -17.01 -9.96
CA TYR A 222 3.48 -18.11 -9.21
C TYR A 222 2.84 -18.23 -7.82
N GLN A 223 2.03 -19.27 -7.65
CA GLN A 223 1.36 -19.59 -6.40
C GLN A 223 2.22 -20.54 -5.56
N LEU A 224 3.10 -19.99 -4.76
CA LEU A 224 3.81 -20.74 -3.73
C LEU A 224 2.85 -21.11 -2.59
N CYS A 225 3.13 -22.22 -1.89
CA CYS A 225 2.44 -22.52 -0.65
C CYS A 225 2.74 -21.46 0.41
N LYS A 226 1.85 -21.32 1.41
CA LYS A 226 1.86 -20.23 2.39
C LYS A 226 3.24 -20.01 3.00
N ASN A 227 3.81 -21.05 3.60
CA ASN A 227 5.07 -20.92 4.36
C ASN A 227 6.27 -20.58 3.47
N HIS A 228 6.34 -21.10 2.24
CA HIS A 228 7.40 -20.74 1.30
C HIS A 228 7.26 -19.28 0.81
N LYS A 229 6.03 -18.82 0.62
CA LYS A 229 5.79 -17.40 0.25
C LYS A 229 6.20 -16.47 1.38
N GLU A 230 5.82 -16.79 2.62
CA GLU A 230 6.19 -16.01 3.80
C GLU A 230 7.70 -15.97 4.01
N LEU A 231 8.36 -17.13 3.90
CA LEU A 231 9.83 -17.22 4.00
C LEU A 231 10.52 -16.42 2.90
N LEU A 232 10.07 -16.53 1.64
CA LEU A 232 10.62 -15.79 0.51
C LEU A 232 10.56 -14.27 0.77
N ILE A 233 9.43 -13.75 1.24
CA ILE A 233 9.26 -12.32 1.53
C ILE A 233 10.24 -11.89 2.63
N VAL A 234 10.35 -12.66 3.72
CA VAL A 234 11.25 -12.32 4.83
C VAL A 234 12.72 -12.36 4.38
N VAL A 235 13.12 -13.35 3.58
CA VAL A 235 14.48 -13.46 3.04
C VAL A 235 14.79 -12.30 2.10
N LEU A 236 13.85 -11.91 1.24
CA LEU A 236 14.05 -10.77 0.33
C LEU A 236 14.15 -9.44 1.09
N PHE A 237 13.38 -9.24 2.17
CA PHE A 237 13.58 -8.09 3.05
C PHE A 237 14.94 -8.13 3.74
N ALA A 238 15.34 -9.28 4.28
CA ALA A 238 16.66 -9.42 4.91
C ALA A 238 17.80 -9.08 3.94
N LEU A 239 17.67 -9.55 2.68
CA LEU A 239 18.62 -9.19 1.61
C LEU A 239 18.59 -7.69 1.30
N SER A 240 17.41 -7.07 1.25
CA SER A 240 17.28 -5.63 1.02
C SER A 240 17.95 -4.81 2.13
N TYR A 241 17.76 -5.18 3.39
CA TYR A 241 18.45 -4.54 4.52
C TYR A 241 19.97 -4.76 4.47
N LEU A 242 20.41 -5.98 4.12
CA LEU A 242 21.83 -6.27 3.96
C LEU A 242 22.46 -5.39 2.87
N LEU A 243 21.81 -5.27 1.71
CA LEU A 243 22.29 -4.44 0.60
C LEU A 243 22.32 -2.96 0.98
N TYR A 244 21.34 -2.49 1.77
CA TYR A 244 21.35 -1.14 2.34
C TYR A 244 22.59 -0.92 3.23
N PHE A 245 22.87 -1.84 4.16
CA PHE A 245 24.03 -1.72 5.05
C PHE A 245 25.38 -1.86 4.30
N LEU A 246 25.41 -2.62 3.20
CA LEU A 246 26.59 -2.73 2.34
C LEU A 246 26.72 -1.56 1.35
N GLN A 247 25.75 -0.65 1.32
CA GLN A 247 25.70 0.49 0.40
C GLN A 247 25.65 0.10 -1.09
N GLU A 248 25.05 -1.05 -1.40
CA GLU A 248 24.93 -1.59 -2.76
C GLU A 248 23.64 -1.08 -3.44
N ALA A 249 23.63 0.21 -3.81
CA ALA A 249 22.45 0.90 -4.34
C ALA A 249 21.85 0.25 -5.59
N PHE A 250 22.68 -0.21 -6.52
CA PHE A 250 22.20 -0.87 -7.74
C PHE A 250 21.44 -2.16 -7.44
N LEU A 251 22.02 -3.08 -6.66
CA LEU A 251 21.36 -4.33 -6.31
C LEU A 251 20.10 -4.07 -5.45
N LEU A 252 20.15 -3.08 -4.58
CA LEU A 252 19.00 -2.66 -3.79
C LEU A 252 17.85 -2.15 -4.67
N SER A 253 18.15 -1.41 -5.75
CA SER A 253 17.15 -0.93 -6.71
C SER A 253 16.46 -2.04 -7.51
N LEU A 254 17.01 -3.24 -7.54
CA LEU A 254 16.39 -4.43 -8.14
C LEU A 254 15.56 -5.22 -7.11
N ILE A 255 16.17 -5.54 -5.96
CA ILE A 255 15.56 -6.46 -4.97
C ILE A 255 14.43 -5.80 -4.19
N TYR A 256 14.63 -4.57 -3.71
CA TYR A 256 13.67 -3.93 -2.83
C TYR A 256 12.33 -3.59 -3.54
N PRO A 257 12.29 -2.98 -4.73
CA PRO A 257 11.03 -2.79 -5.46
C PRO A 257 10.31 -4.10 -5.81
N PHE A 258 11.08 -5.16 -6.12
CA PHE A 258 10.49 -6.48 -6.33
C PHE A 258 9.77 -6.98 -5.08
N VAL A 259 10.40 -6.94 -3.90
CA VAL A 259 9.77 -7.44 -2.67
C VAL A 259 8.57 -6.59 -2.26
N ILE A 260 8.66 -5.25 -2.39
CA ILE A 260 7.50 -4.35 -2.15
C ILE A 260 6.29 -4.82 -2.96
N SER A 261 6.47 -5.00 -4.25
CA SER A 261 5.38 -5.39 -5.14
C SER A 261 4.86 -6.79 -4.85
N TYR A 262 5.77 -7.72 -4.57
CA TYR A 262 5.45 -9.11 -4.30
C TYR A 262 4.61 -9.26 -3.01
N TYR A 263 5.03 -8.66 -1.90
CA TYR A 263 4.29 -8.77 -0.64
C TYR A 263 2.97 -8.00 -0.66
N ASN A 264 2.90 -6.85 -1.33
CA ASN A 264 1.66 -6.08 -1.46
C ASN A 264 0.57 -6.88 -2.21
N VAL A 265 0.94 -7.60 -3.27
CA VAL A 265 0.02 -8.53 -3.93
C VAL A 265 -0.42 -9.65 -2.98
N ALA A 266 0.50 -10.22 -2.18
CA ALA A 266 0.17 -11.27 -1.21
C ALA A 266 -0.82 -10.78 -0.13
N ILE A 267 -0.62 -9.57 0.39
CA ILE A 267 -1.54 -8.90 1.32
C ILE A 267 -2.90 -8.69 0.66
N LEU A 268 -2.95 -8.09 -0.52
CA LEU A 268 -4.21 -7.85 -1.23
C LEU A 268 -4.97 -9.14 -1.50
N GLN A 269 -4.31 -10.21 -1.96
CA GLN A 269 -4.95 -11.52 -2.17
C GLN A 269 -5.58 -12.08 -0.89
N THR A 270 -4.98 -11.82 0.26
CA THR A 270 -5.53 -12.23 1.57
C THR A 270 -6.73 -11.38 1.96
N ILE A 271 -6.63 -10.06 1.84
CA ILE A 271 -7.63 -9.10 2.34
C ILE A 271 -8.88 -9.09 1.44
N LEU A 272 -8.74 -9.31 0.14
CA LEU A 272 -9.87 -9.33 -0.80
C LEU A 272 -10.93 -10.40 -0.48
N LYS A 273 -10.60 -11.44 0.28
CA LYS A 273 -11.56 -12.45 0.76
C LYS A 273 -12.42 -11.98 1.93
N LYS A 274 -11.99 -10.95 2.65
CA LYS A 274 -12.59 -10.51 3.91
C LYS A 274 -13.74 -9.54 3.64
N ASP A 275 -14.69 -9.45 4.56
CA ASP A 275 -15.74 -8.43 4.52
C ASP A 275 -15.18 -7.03 4.82
N LEU A 276 -15.96 -5.98 4.55
CA LEU A 276 -15.52 -4.59 4.72
C LEU A 276 -15.11 -4.28 6.17
N LYS A 277 -15.77 -4.88 7.17
CA LYS A 277 -15.41 -4.70 8.58
C LYS A 277 -14.03 -5.22 8.88
N ILE A 278 -13.74 -6.44 8.43
CA ILE A 278 -12.43 -7.06 8.61
C ILE A 278 -11.36 -6.30 7.81
N ILE A 279 -11.66 -5.89 6.57
CA ILE A 279 -10.76 -5.05 5.77
C ILE A 279 -10.40 -3.77 6.52
N ALA A 280 -11.38 -3.09 7.12
CA ALA A 280 -11.14 -1.87 7.89
C ALA A 280 -10.19 -2.13 9.09
N VAL A 281 -10.37 -3.24 9.82
CA VAL A 281 -9.48 -3.63 10.90
C VAL A 281 -8.05 -3.92 10.37
N TYR A 282 -7.94 -4.63 9.26
CA TYR A 282 -6.63 -4.89 8.63
C TYR A 282 -5.95 -3.58 8.22
N MET A 283 -6.68 -2.60 7.68
CA MET A 283 -6.10 -1.30 7.33
C MET A 283 -5.64 -0.51 8.55
N ILE A 284 -6.30 -0.64 9.69
CA ILE A 284 -5.82 -0.03 10.93
C ILE A 284 -4.47 -0.64 11.34
N PHE A 285 -4.37 -1.97 11.40
CA PHE A 285 -3.14 -2.61 11.88
C PHE A 285 -2.02 -2.60 10.83
N VAL A 286 -2.31 -2.95 9.59
CA VAL A 286 -1.33 -3.06 8.50
C VAL A 286 -1.00 -1.69 7.93
N GLY A 287 -2.03 -0.91 7.57
CA GLY A 287 -1.85 0.37 6.88
C GLY A 287 -1.41 1.51 7.80
N TRP A 288 -1.90 1.57 9.05
CA TRP A 288 -1.61 2.72 9.93
C TRP A 288 -0.64 2.39 11.05
N ILE A 289 -0.88 1.32 11.82
CA ILE A 289 -0.02 0.99 12.97
C ILE A 289 1.34 0.50 12.49
N ALA A 290 1.39 -0.50 11.62
CA ALA A 290 2.65 -1.06 11.15
C ALA A 290 3.48 -0.04 10.37
N SER A 291 2.84 0.67 9.41
CA SER A 291 3.50 1.71 8.62
C SER A 291 3.96 2.89 9.49
N GLY A 292 3.10 3.38 10.39
CA GLY A 292 3.44 4.46 11.31
C GLY A 292 4.57 4.09 12.29
N THR A 293 4.60 2.84 12.76
CA THR A 293 5.68 2.35 13.64
C THR A 293 6.99 2.22 12.86
N GLY A 294 6.95 1.75 11.61
CA GLY A 294 8.13 1.70 10.73
C GLY A 294 8.69 3.11 10.47
N LEU A 295 7.82 4.08 10.17
CA LEU A 295 8.18 5.49 10.06
C LEU A 295 8.84 6.00 11.35
N PHE A 296 8.24 5.73 12.51
CA PHE A 296 8.81 6.13 13.80
C PHE A 296 10.22 5.61 14.02
N ILE A 297 10.47 4.33 13.66
CA ILE A 297 11.81 3.72 13.76
C ILE A 297 12.80 4.38 12.82
N ALA A 298 12.40 4.64 11.57
CA ALA A 298 13.25 5.30 10.59
C ALA A 298 13.64 6.72 11.05
N LEU A 299 12.67 7.51 11.55
CA LEU A 299 12.89 8.88 11.99
C LEU A 299 13.79 9.00 13.21
N ASN A 300 13.78 8.00 14.09
CA ASN A 300 14.59 7.99 15.31
C ASN A 300 15.86 7.15 15.18
N ALA A 301 16.21 6.68 13.99
CA ALA A 301 17.36 5.80 13.73
C ALA A 301 17.39 4.55 14.65
N LEU A 302 16.24 4.03 15.02
CA LEU A 302 16.09 2.89 15.92
C LEU A 302 16.26 1.54 15.20
N THR A 303 17.31 1.43 14.39
CA THR A 303 17.58 0.25 13.53
C THR A 303 17.76 -1.05 14.31
N LEU A 304 18.09 -0.98 15.62
CA LEU A 304 18.20 -2.14 16.50
C LEU A 304 16.90 -2.95 16.64
N PHE A 305 15.74 -2.35 16.36
CA PHE A 305 14.46 -3.06 16.39
C PHE A 305 14.23 -3.96 15.15
N VAL A 306 14.87 -3.68 14.03
CA VAL A 306 14.72 -4.43 12.78
C VAL A 306 15.09 -5.93 12.95
N PRO A 307 16.23 -6.31 13.57
CA PRO A 307 16.54 -7.72 13.82
C PRO A 307 15.49 -8.43 14.69
N ILE A 308 14.89 -7.73 15.64
CA ILE A 308 13.81 -8.29 16.48
C ILE A 308 12.59 -8.64 15.63
N ILE A 309 12.22 -7.78 14.69
CA ILE A 309 11.10 -8.02 13.79
C ILE A 309 11.39 -9.21 12.86
N PHE A 310 12.62 -9.33 12.35
CA PHE A 310 13.02 -10.52 11.57
C PHE A 310 12.94 -11.80 12.40
N LEU A 311 13.39 -11.76 13.65
CA LEU A 311 13.27 -12.90 14.56
C LEU A 311 11.81 -13.29 14.79
N LEU A 312 10.93 -12.33 15.04
CA LEU A 312 9.48 -12.57 15.23
C LEU A 312 8.84 -13.16 13.96
N ALA A 313 9.19 -12.65 12.79
CA ALA A 313 8.69 -13.16 11.51
C ALA A 313 9.17 -14.62 11.29
N PHE A 314 10.43 -14.91 11.53
CA PHE A 314 10.99 -16.25 11.41
C PHE A 314 10.35 -17.23 12.39
N LEU A 315 10.20 -16.86 13.65
CA LEU A 315 9.53 -17.69 14.67
C LEU A 315 8.07 -17.99 14.29
N ASN A 316 7.36 -17.01 13.74
CA ASN A 316 5.99 -17.22 13.25
C ASN A 316 5.93 -18.28 12.14
N ILE A 317 6.84 -18.22 11.18
CA ILE A 317 6.93 -19.18 10.07
C ILE A 317 7.27 -20.57 10.60
N VAL A 318 8.25 -20.70 11.50
CA VAL A 318 8.65 -21.98 12.09
C VAL A 318 7.49 -22.62 12.87
N ASN A 319 6.76 -21.81 13.65
CA ASN A 319 5.58 -22.29 14.39
C ASN A 319 4.47 -22.78 13.44
N SER A 320 4.24 -22.07 12.32
CA SER A 320 3.29 -22.49 11.29
C SER A 320 3.68 -23.85 10.65
N LEU A 321 4.96 -24.00 10.30
CA LEU A 321 5.49 -25.26 9.75
C LEU A 321 5.35 -26.44 10.73
N ASN A 322 5.61 -26.21 12.01
CA ASN A 322 5.49 -27.24 13.04
C ASN A 322 4.02 -27.66 13.27
N SER A 323 3.08 -26.73 13.16
CA SER A 323 1.64 -27.01 13.25
C SER A 323 1.15 -27.86 12.08
N GLU A 324 1.56 -27.53 10.85
CA GLU A 324 1.21 -28.35 9.66
C GLU A 324 1.77 -29.77 9.74
N LYS A 325 3.01 -29.95 10.23
CA LYS A 325 3.59 -31.30 10.43
C LYS A 325 2.82 -32.12 11.47
N LYS A 326 2.33 -31.49 12.54
CA LYS A 326 1.52 -32.18 13.54
C LYS A 326 0.19 -32.66 12.97
N GLU A 327 -0.51 -31.81 12.20
CA GLU A 327 -1.79 -32.18 11.56
C GLU A 327 -1.61 -33.35 10.59
N LEU A 328 -0.51 -33.38 9.80
CA LEU A 328 -0.19 -34.47 8.90
C LEU A 328 0.12 -35.81 9.61
N ASN A 329 0.61 -35.76 10.85
CA ASN A 329 0.92 -36.97 11.63
C ASN A 329 -0.30 -37.53 12.38
N TYR A 330 -1.40 -36.79 12.47
CA TYR A 330 -2.64 -37.21 13.11
C TYR A 330 -3.76 -37.53 12.09
N ALA A 331 -3.56 -37.31 10.79
CA ALA A 331 -4.45 -37.66 9.68
C ALA A 331 -4.04 -38.97 9.04
#